data_c13b36c5d593a8e5900270d9434699ae
#
_entry.id   c13b36c5d593a8e5900270d9434699ae
#
_cell.length_a   1.000
_cell.length_b   1.000
_cell.length_c   1.000
_cell.angle_alpha   90.00
_cell.angle_beta   90.00
_cell.angle_gamma   90.00
#
_symmetry.space_group_name_H-M   'P 1'
#
loop_
_entity.id
_entity.type
_entity.pdbx_description
1 polymer ?
#
loop_
_entity_poly.entity_id
_entity_poly.type
_entity_poly.pdbx_seq_one_letter_code
_entity_poly.pdbx_strand_id
1 'polypeptide(L)'
;MSTKAHAATQSDVARAAGVSRSRVTLALSNSPRVAPKTRERIQRVAVDLGYRVNVAASSLARQSSTIIGLVLPNLRNVFFERLARRLGDAASARGLTLFITVGAERPEVLGQAIDSLLGVRVAGIILVSPWLLDED
;
A
#
# COMPACT_ATOMS: atom_id res chain seq x y z
N MET A 1 0.68 -7.77 32.06
CA MET A 1 -0.19 -6.63 31.64
C MET A 1 0.45 -6.03 30.39
N SER A 2 -0.09 -6.37 29.22
CA SER A 2 0.45 -5.91 27.93
C SER A 2 -0.05 -4.50 27.67
N THR A 3 0.82 -3.51 27.84
CA THR A 3 0.53 -2.13 27.47
C THR A 3 0.42 -2.10 25.95
N LYS A 4 -0.78 -2.01 25.41
CA LYS A 4 -0.99 -1.69 23.99
C LYS A 4 -0.27 -0.36 23.73
N ALA A 5 0.91 -0.41 23.13
CA ALA A 5 1.57 0.77 22.61
C ALA A 5 0.60 1.44 21.63
N HIS A 6 0.07 2.59 22.01
CA HIS A 6 -0.82 3.35 21.15
C HIS A 6 -0.01 3.80 19.93
N ALA A 7 -0.37 3.28 18.76
CA ALA A 7 0.30 3.68 17.52
C ALA A 7 0.15 5.20 17.33
N ALA A 8 1.27 5.87 17.06
CA ALA A 8 1.27 7.31 16.84
C ALA A 8 0.28 7.71 15.74
N THR A 9 -0.47 8.76 15.97
CA THR A 9 -1.48 9.28 15.04
C THR A 9 -0.95 10.49 14.27
N GLN A 10 -1.62 10.85 13.20
CA GLN A 10 -1.32 12.08 12.47
C GLN A 10 -1.47 13.34 13.35
N SER A 11 -2.38 13.30 14.33
CA SER A 11 -2.55 14.38 15.30
C SER A 11 -1.35 14.51 16.23
N ASP A 12 -0.73 13.40 16.60
CA ASP A 12 0.49 13.40 17.43
C ASP A 12 1.66 14.02 16.66
N VAL A 13 1.80 13.68 15.37
CA VAL A 13 2.81 14.30 14.49
C VAL A 13 2.56 15.80 14.35
N ALA A 14 1.32 16.22 14.12
CA ALA A 14 0.94 17.62 13.99
C ALA A 14 1.31 18.42 15.25
N ARG A 15 0.98 17.87 16.43
CA ARG A 15 1.29 18.47 17.72
C ARG A 15 2.80 18.58 17.94
N ALA A 16 3.54 17.51 17.72
CA ALA A 16 5.00 17.49 17.91
C ALA A 16 5.75 18.38 16.91
N ALA A 17 5.26 18.51 15.69
CA ALA A 17 5.84 19.36 14.66
C ALA A 17 5.36 20.83 14.72
N GLY A 18 4.38 21.15 15.58
CA GLY A 18 3.81 22.49 15.69
C GLY A 18 3.11 22.98 14.43
N VAL A 19 2.38 22.10 13.74
CA VAL A 19 1.67 22.39 12.49
C VAL A 19 0.26 21.80 12.51
N SER A 20 -0.57 22.19 11.56
CA SER A 20 -1.91 21.60 11.38
C SER A 20 -1.84 20.18 10.81
N ARG A 21 -2.88 19.37 11.06
CA ARG A 21 -3.01 18.03 10.46
C ARG A 21 -2.98 18.06 8.93
N SER A 22 -3.62 19.05 8.31
CA SER A 22 -3.58 19.25 6.87
C SER A 22 -2.16 19.45 6.34
N ARG A 23 -1.34 20.20 7.09
CA ARG A 23 0.07 20.42 6.72
C ARG A 23 0.90 19.15 6.87
N VAL A 24 0.62 18.30 7.87
CA VAL A 24 1.22 16.95 7.98
C VAL A 24 0.86 16.11 6.76
N THR A 25 -0.42 16.06 6.37
CA THR A 25 -0.87 15.32 5.17
C THR A 25 -0.12 15.77 3.93
N LEU A 26 -0.03 17.07 3.69
CA LEU A 26 0.68 17.64 2.54
C LEU A 26 2.18 17.34 2.56
N ALA A 27 2.82 17.40 3.73
CA ALA A 27 4.23 17.11 3.88
C ALA A 27 4.56 15.63 3.61
N LEU A 28 3.75 14.71 4.15
CA LEU A 28 3.94 13.27 3.98
C LEU A 28 3.60 12.79 2.56
N SER A 29 2.78 13.54 1.83
CA SER A 29 2.48 13.28 0.40
C SER A 29 3.44 13.99 -0.56
N ASN A 30 4.54 14.57 -0.06
CA ASN A 30 5.50 15.34 -0.85
C ASN A 30 4.90 16.48 -1.68
N SER A 31 3.82 17.09 -1.20
CA SER A 31 3.17 18.20 -1.89
C SER A 31 4.11 19.40 -2.03
N PRO A 32 4.17 20.04 -3.21
CA PRO A 32 4.96 21.26 -3.41
C PRO A 32 4.45 22.47 -2.62
N ARG A 33 3.24 22.37 -2.03
CA ARG A 33 2.65 23.42 -1.18
C ARG A 33 3.31 23.53 0.20
N VAL A 34 4.22 22.63 0.54
CA VAL A 34 4.98 22.65 1.79
C VAL A 34 6.44 22.91 1.49
N ALA A 35 6.99 23.94 2.12
CA ALA A 35 8.41 24.29 1.97
C ALA A 35 9.33 23.11 2.34
N PRO A 36 10.45 22.90 1.64
CA PRO A 36 11.33 21.74 1.85
C PRO A 36 11.77 21.56 3.30
N LYS A 37 12.21 22.61 3.97
CA LYS A 37 12.62 22.57 5.39
C LYS A 37 11.49 22.14 6.33
N THR A 38 10.27 22.61 6.08
CA THR A 38 9.10 22.24 6.87
C THR A 38 8.73 20.78 6.61
N ARG A 39 8.81 20.34 5.36
CA ARG A 39 8.57 18.93 4.99
C ARG A 39 9.55 18.00 5.68
N GLU A 40 10.84 18.28 5.62
CA GLU A 40 11.89 17.48 6.29
C GLU A 40 11.67 17.39 7.80
N ARG A 41 11.31 18.51 8.44
CA ARG A 41 11.00 18.54 9.86
C ARG A 41 9.82 17.65 10.20
N ILE A 42 8.72 17.71 9.45
CA ILE A 42 7.51 16.90 9.68
C ILE A 42 7.82 15.42 9.44
N GLN A 43 8.55 15.09 8.38
CA GLN A 43 8.96 13.72 8.09
C GLN A 43 9.85 13.13 9.20
N ARG A 44 10.78 13.91 9.71
CA ARG A 44 11.64 13.50 10.85
C ARG A 44 10.82 13.24 12.11
N VAL A 45 9.92 14.14 12.47
CA VAL A 45 9.02 13.96 13.61
C VAL A 45 8.15 12.72 13.45
N ALA A 46 7.63 12.46 12.26
CA ALA A 46 6.84 11.25 11.98
C ALA A 46 7.66 9.97 12.20
N VAL A 47 8.92 9.94 11.75
CA VAL A 47 9.84 8.81 11.97
C VAL A 47 10.13 8.63 13.45
N ASP A 48 10.46 9.71 14.16
CA ASP A 48 10.81 9.69 15.60
C ASP A 48 9.64 9.17 16.45
N LEU A 49 8.40 9.50 16.09
CA LEU A 49 7.20 9.02 16.76
C LEU A 49 6.77 7.60 16.32
N GLY A 50 7.45 7.00 15.35
CA GLY A 50 7.03 5.72 14.76
C GLY A 50 5.70 5.80 14.01
N TYR A 51 5.32 6.99 13.55
CA TYR A 51 4.10 7.18 12.76
C TYR A 51 4.25 6.54 11.38
N ARG A 52 3.28 5.71 11.03
CA ARG A 52 3.16 5.14 9.68
C ARG A 52 1.87 5.63 9.03
N VAL A 53 1.98 6.08 7.79
CA VAL A 53 0.80 6.47 7.01
C VAL A 53 -0.11 5.24 6.87
N ASN A 54 -1.34 5.37 7.34
CA ASN A 54 -2.35 4.35 7.09
C ASN A 54 -2.82 4.47 5.64
N VAL A 55 -2.26 3.62 4.77
CA VAL A 55 -2.54 3.61 3.33
C VAL A 55 -4.04 3.41 3.06
N ALA A 56 -4.72 2.57 3.84
CA ALA A 56 -6.16 2.34 3.70
C ALA A 56 -6.99 3.59 4.01
N ALA A 57 -6.68 4.30 5.12
CA ALA A 57 -7.35 5.55 5.47
C ALA A 57 -7.02 6.68 4.48
N SER A 58 -5.80 6.73 4.00
CA SER A 58 -5.33 7.68 2.99
C SER A 58 -6.02 7.47 1.64
N SER A 59 -6.22 6.22 1.22
CA SER A 59 -6.94 5.84 0.00
C SER A 59 -8.41 6.24 0.06
N LEU A 60 -9.04 6.07 1.22
CA LEU A 60 -10.42 6.49 1.45
C LEU A 60 -10.58 8.02 1.30
N ALA A 61 -9.65 8.79 1.85
CA ALA A 61 -9.67 10.25 1.78
C ALA A 61 -9.42 10.79 0.36
N ARG A 62 -8.69 10.06 -0.48
CA ARG A 62 -8.35 10.46 -1.85
C ARG A 62 -9.31 9.91 -2.90
N GLN A 63 -10.26 9.04 -2.54
CA GLN A 63 -11.10 8.25 -3.45
C GLN A 63 -10.31 7.45 -4.50
N SER A 64 -9.00 7.22 -4.27
CA SER A 64 -8.12 6.45 -5.15
C SER A 64 -7.19 5.58 -4.33
N SER A 65 -7.11 4.31 -4.69
CA SER A 65 -6.15 3.39 -4.10
C SER A 65 -4.79 3.49 -4.81
N THR A 66 -3.73 3.34 -4.03
CA THR A 66 -2.35 3.20 -4.55
C THR A 66 -1.86 1.75 -4.49
N ILE A 67 -2.77 0.81 -4.26
CA ILE A 67 -2.45 -0.61 -4.15
C ILE A 67 -2.90 -1.32 -5.42
N ILE A 68 -2.01 -2.10 -6.02
CA ILE A 68 -2.30 -3.05 -7.11
C ILE A 68 -2.23 -4.46 -6.54
N GLY A 69 -3.26 -5.26 -6.77
CA GLY A 69 -3.27 -6.68 -6.42
C GLY A 69 -2.62 -7.52 -7.51
N LEU A 70 -1.79 -8.48 -7.15
CA LEU A 70 -1.26 -9.51 -8.03
C LEU A 70 -1.64 -10.88 -7.46
N VAL A 71 -2.39 -11.65 -8.24
CA VAL A 71 -2.74 -13.04 -7.88
C VAL A 71 -1.92 -13.98 -8.74
N LEU A 72 -1.13 -14.83 -8.08
CA LEU A 72 -0.26 -15.83 -8.71
C LEU A 72 -0.78 -17.24 -8.45
N PRO A 73 -0.55 -18.21 -9.36
CA PRO A 73 -0.86 -19.61 -9.11
C PRO A 73 -0.10 -20.14 -7.90
N ASN A 74 1.21 -19.95 -7.89
CA ASN A 74 2.12 -20.40 -6.83
C ASN A 74 3.43 -19.60 -6.87
N LEU A 75 4.32 -19.84 -5.89
CA LEU A 75 5.66 -19.23 -5.82
C LEU A 75 6.80 -20.22 -6.12
N ARG A 76 6.49 -21.40 -6.63
CA ARG A 76 7.50 -22.44 -6.91
C ARG A 76 8.23 -22.21 -8.22
N ASN A 77 7.60 -21.52 -9.15
CA ASN A 77 8.18 -21.26 -10.48
C ASN A 77 8.94 -19.94 -10.48
N VAL A 78 10.21 -19.98 -10.86
CA VAL A 78 11.09 -18.81 -11.01
C VAL A 78 10.51 -17.74 -11.94
N PHE A 79 9.67 -18.13 -12.90
CA PHE A 79 8.97 -17.18 -13.76
C PHE A 79 8.07 -16.24 -12.94
N PHE A 80 7.30 -16.76 -11.97
CA PHE A 80 6.42 -15.94 -11.14
C PHE A 80 7.20 -15.03 -10.19
N GLU A 81 8.34 -15.49 -9.68
CA GLU A 81 9.24 -14.64 -8.88
C GLU A 81 9.75 -13.45 -9.70
N ARG A 82 10.23 -13.71 -10.91
CA ARG A 82 10.73 -12.65 -11.82
C ARG A 82 9.63 -11.69 -12.22
N LEU A 83 8.43 -12.20 -12.52
CA LEU A 83 7.26 -11.39 -12.86
C LEU A 83 6.88 -10.47 -11.69
N ALA A 84 6.76 -11.03 -10.48
CA ALA A 84 6.42 -10.26 -9.28
C ALA A 84 7.45 -9.16 -9.00
N ARG A 85 8.74 -9.45 -9.14
CA ARG A 85 9.82 -8.49 -8.98
C ARG A 85 9.69 -7.33 -9.99
N ARG A 86 9.55 -7.65 -11.28
CA ARG A 86 9.39 -6.64 -12.34
C ARG A 86 8.16 -5.77 -12.16
N LEU A 87 7.04 -6.38 -11.79
CA LEU A 87 5.81 -5.64 -11.49
C LEU A 87 5.95 -4.78 -10.25
N GLY A 88 6.65 -5.28 -9.21
CA GLY A 88 6.94 -4.51 -8.00
C GLY A 88 7.79 -3.27 -8.29
N ASP A 89 8.85 -3.41 -9.07
CA ASP A 89 9.70 -2.29 -9.49
C ASP A 89 8.91 -1.26 -10.30
N ALA A 90 8.09 -1.72 -11.25
CA ALA A 90 7.26 -0.85 -12.08
C ALA A 90 6.16 -0.13 -11.28
N ALA A 91 5.56 -0.79 -10.30
CA ALA A 91 4.59 -0.21 -9.39
C ALA A 91 5.24 0.85 -8.50
N SER A 92 6.37 0.53 -7.89
CA SER A 92 7.13 1.43 -7.03
C SER A 92 7.56 2.70 -7.76
N ALA A 93 8.04 2.59 -8.99
CA ALA A 93 8.39 3.73 -9.83
C ALA A 93 7.21 4.69 -10.09
N ARG A 94 5.97 4.22 -9.93
CA ARG A 94 4.74 5.00 -10.10
C ARG A 94 4.08 5.40 -8.77
N GLY A 95 4.76 5.17 -7.64
CA GLY A 95 4.20 5.42 -6.31
C GLY A 95 3.07 4.46 -5.93
N LEU A 96 3.01 3.28 -6.56
CA LEU A 96 2.06 2.22 -6.27
C LEU A 96 2.71 1.14 -5.41
N THR A 97 1.90 0.45 -4.63
CA THR A 97 2.31 -0.72 -3.83
C THR A 97 1.76 -1.98 -4.48
N LEU A 98 2.61 -2.96 -4.72
CA LEU A 98 2.18 -4.27 -5.20
C LEU A 98 1.85 -5.18 -4.02
N PHE A 99 0.62 -5.66 -3.97
CA PHE A 99 0.14 -6.63 -2.99
C PHE A 99 0.01 -7.99 -3.66
N ILE A 100 0.79 -8.97 -3.21
CA ILE A 100 0.85 -10.29 -3.85
C ILE A 100 0.07 -11.29 -3.00
N THR A 101 -0.80 -12.04 -3.65
CA THR A 101 -1.48 -13.21 -3.08
C THR A 101 -1.30 -14.43 -3.98
N VAL A 102 -1.43 -15.61 -3.40
CA VAL A 102 -1.22 -16.88 -4.08
C VAL A 102 -2.48 -17.71 -3.97
N GLY A 103 -2.78 -18.49 -5.00
CA GLY A 103 -3.92 -19.40 -4.96
C GLY A 103 -4.72 -19.50 -6.26
N ALA A 104 -4.20 -18.94 -7.36
CA ALA A 104 -4.90 -19.02 -8.64
C ALA A 104 -4.91 -20.44 -9.28
N GLU A 105 -4.42 -21.47 -8.57
CA GLU A 105 -4.47 -22.86 -9.03
C GLU A 105 -5.82 -23.53 -8.80
N ARG A 106 -6.64 -22.99 -7.88
CA ARG A 106 -7.94 -23.57 -7.54
C ARG A 106 -9.00 -22.48 -7.48
N PRO A 107 -10.17 -22.68 -8.13
CA PRO A 107 -11.23 -21.66 -8.19
C PRO A 107 -11.68 -21.11 -6.83
N GLU A 108 -11.80 -22.01 -5.83
CA GLU A 108 -12.27 -21.62 -4.48
C GLU A 108 -11.25 -20.71 -3.78
N VAL A 109 -9.96 -21.00 -3.93
CA VAL A 109 -8.87 -20.21 -3.35
C VAL A 109 -8.71 -18.89 -4.10
N LEU A 110 -8.93 -18.91 -5.41
CA LEU A 110 -8.93 -17.70 -6.23
C LEU A 110 -9.99 -16.71 -5.77
N GLY A 111 -11.22 -17.18 -5.51
CA GLY A 111 -12.30 -16.34 -4.97
C GLY A 111 -11.90 -15.64 -3.68
N GLN A 112 -11.35 -16.39 -2.71
CA GLN A 112 -10.88 -15.85 -1.44
C GLN A 112 -9.73 -14.83 -1.62
N ALA A 113 -8.82 -15.08 -2.55
CA ALA A 113 -7.72 -14.16 -2.86
C ALA A 113 -8.24 -12.84 -3.42
N ILE A 114 -9.20 -12.89 -4.33
CA ILE A 114 -9.86 -11.71 -4.92
C ILE A 114 -10.62 -10.94 -3.83
N ASP A 115 -11.42 -11.60 -3.01
CA ASP A 115 -12.17 -10.98 -1.92
C ASP A 115 -11.25 -10.26 -0.93
N SER A 116 -10.10 -10.86 -0.62
CA SER A 116 -9.08 -10.24 0.24
C SER A 116 -8.51 -8.96 -0.36
N LEU A 117 -8.23 -8.96 -1.67
CA LEU A 117 -7.76 -7.78 -2.40
C LEU A 117 -8.82 -6.68 -2.48
N LEU A 118 -10.07 -7.05 -2.72
CA LEU A 118 -11.19 -6.12 -2.71
C LEU A 118 -11.41 -5.52 -1.32
N GLY A 119 -11.21 -6.32 -0.27
CA GLY A 119 -11.28 -5.86 1.13
C GLY A 119 -10.26 -4.78 1.47
N VAL A 120 -9.06 -4.82 0.89
CA VAL A 120 -8.05 -3.76 1.03
C VAL A 120 -8.18 -2.65 -0.01
N ARG A 121 -9.23 -2.69 -0.83
CA ARG A 121 -9.56 -1.66 -1.83
C ARG A 121 -8.44 -1.39 -2.82
N VAL A 122 -7.97 -2.43 -3.49
CA VAL A 122 -6.97 -2.28 -4.56
C VAL A 122 -7.51 -1.43 -5.71
N ALA A 123 -6.64 -0.70 -6.41
CA ALA A 123 -6.99 0.08 -7.60
C ALA A 123 -7.25 -0.81 -8.82
N GLY A 124 -6.65 -2.01 -8.83
CA GLY A 124 -6.82 -3.00 -9.88
C GLY A 124 -6.18 -4.32 -9.47
N ILE A 125 -6.54 -5.39 -10.15
CA ILE A 125 -6.04 -6.74 -9.93
C ILE A 125 -5.39 -7.23 -11.22
N ILE A 126 -4.16 -7.72 -11.10
CA ILE A 126 -3.47 -8.50 -12.13
C ILE A 126 -3.62 -9.96 -11.75
N LEU A 127 -4.29 -10.73 -12.60
CA LEU A 127 -4.50 -12.15 -12.39
C LEU A 127 -3.62 -12.95 -13.36
N VAL A 128 -2.79 -13.80 -12.79
CA VAL A 128 -2.01 -14.79 -13.54
C VAL A 128 -2.58 -16.16 -13.19
N SER A 129 -3.33 -16.73 -14.13
CA SER A 129 -4.01 -18.02 -13.92
C SER A 129 -3.86 -18.90 -15.15
N PRO A 130 -3.62 -20.20 -14.96
CA PRO A 130 -3.62 -21.15 -16.06
C PRO A 130 -5.01 -21.33 -16.70
N TRP A 131 -6.07 -20.99 -15.96
CA TRP A 131 -7.46 -21.18 -16.41
C TRP A 131 -7.94 -20.16 -17.46
N LEU A 132 -7.21 -19.06 -17.65
CA LEU A 132 -7.58 -18.02 -18.61
C LEU A 132 -7.13 -18.34 -20.05
N LEU A 133 -6.46 -19.46 -20.26
CA LEU A 133 -5.93 -19.88 -21.56
C LEU A 133 -6.71 -21.05 -22.18
N ASP A 134 -7.68 -21.62 -21.49
CA ASP A 134 -8.48 -22.77 -21.95
C ASP A 134 -9.94 -22.34 -22.24
N GLU A 135 -10.14 -21.35 -23.10
CA GLU A 135 -11.40 -21.16 -23.79
C GLU A 135 -11.18 -21.52 -25.28
N ASP A 136 -11.34 -22.83 -25.60
CA ASP A 136 -11.68 -23.31 -26.92
C ASP A 136 -13.19 -23.44 -27.05
#